data_1f5a04ee6dd55689b14dea21c6397ce9
#
_entry.id   1f5a04ee6dd55689b14dea21c6397ce9
#
_cell.length_a   1.000
_cell.length_b   1.000
_cell.length_c   1.000
_cell.angle_alpha   90.00
_cell.angle_beta   90.00
_cell.angle_gamma   90.00
#
_symmetry.space_group_name_H-M   'P 1'
#
loop_
_entity.id
_entity.type
_entity.pdbx_description
1 polymer ?
#
loop_
_entity_poly.entity_id
_entity_poly.type
_entity_poly.pdbx_seq_one_letter_code
_entity_poly.pdbx_strand_id
1 'polypeptide(L)'
;GFKYRYYQESPNIQFLPEYLFDRAKVKEHQKAMKSRVEKLARPAQKLSESEKEKYIHDFICENVKYDKLKKPYSHEIIGPLGQGVGVCEGIAKAVKVLCDELGVWCMIAICGNNPDKGIKYRHTWNIVRINGKYYHLDATFDNTLTRKCAIGEEIRYDYFNLEDKSIFRDHEPLIAPAMKCTDGDHFYYKEKKLSFTKTEEVYKRACLLYTSDAADE
;
A
#
# COMPACT_ATOMS: atom_id res chain seq x y z
N GLY A 1 17.90 10.68 2.46
CA GLY A 1 18.16 11.40 1.21
C GLY A 1 19.50 11.02 0.58
N PHE A 2 19.76 11.56 -0.57
CA PHE A 2 21.07 11.40 -1.21
C PHE A 2 21.36 12.61 -2.10
N LYS A 3 22.66 12.86 -2.32
CA LYS A 3 23.20 13.74 -3.36
C LYS A 3 24.10 12.94 -4.26
N TYR A 4 24.31 13.41 -5.45
CA TYR A 4 25.36 12.89 -6.34
C TYR A 4 26.25 14.03 -6.79
N ARG A 5 27.53 13.70 -7.01
CA ARG A 5 28.53 14.63 -7.51
C ARG A 5 29.13 14.03 -8.78
N TYR A 6 29.19 14.80 -9.82
CA TYR A 6 29.85 14.44 -11.06
C TYR A 6 30.84 15.53 -11.45
N TYR A 7 31.85 15.14 -12.20
CA TYR A 7 32.83 16.04 -12.79
C TYR A 7 32.81 15.82 -14.29
N GLN A 8 32.84 16.91 -15.08
CA GLN A 8 32.69 16.84 -16.53
C GLN A 8 33.74 15.94 -17.23
N GLU A 9 34.94 15.82 -16.66
CA GLU A 9 36.04 15.04 -17.22
C GLU A 9 36.20 13.65 -16.62
N SER A 10 35.28 13.24 -15.75
CA SER A 10 35.35 11.94 -15.09
C SER A 10 34.13 11.06 -15.46
N PRO A 11 34.34 9.80 -15.85
CA PRO A 11 33.25 8.86 -16.06
C PRO A 11 32.58 8.40 -14.76
N ASN A 12 33.10 8.81 -13.60
CA ASN A 12 32.63 8.35 -12.29
C ASN A 12 31.64 9.35 -11.70
N ILE A 13 30.55 8.82 -11.17
CA ILE A 13 29.56 9.56 -10.35
C ILE A 13 29.72 9.11 -8.91
N GLN A 14 29.90 10.08 -8.01
CA GLN A 14 29.93 9.81 -6.57
C GLN A 14 28.51 9.89 -6.00
N PHE A 15 28.04 8.84 -5.39
CA PHE A 15 26.80 8.78 -4.64
C PHE A 15 27.06 9.13 -3.19
N LEU A 16 26.38 10.16 -2.67
CA LEU A 16 26.58 10.70 -1.32
C LEU A 16 25.25 10.52 -0.54
N PRO A 17 25.12 9.44 0.26
CA PRO A 17 23.91 9.24 1.05
C PRO A 17 23.84 10.27 2.19
N GLU A 18 22.63 10.80 2.42
CA GLU A 18 22.32 11.69 3.53
C GLU A 18 21.39 10.94 4.50
N TYR A 19 21.85 10.75 5.72
CA TYR A 19 21.09 10.08 6.76
C TYR A 19 20.34 11.10 7.62
N LEU A 20 19.11 10.74 8.05
CA LEU A 20 18.32 11.55 8.97
C LEU A 20 18.91 11.57 10.41
N PHE A 21 19.69 10.54 10.73
CA PHE A 21 20.27 10.30 12.04
C PHE A 21 21.75 9.92 11.92
N ASP A 22 22.49 10.08 12.99
CA ASP A 22 23.85 9.56 13.08
C ASP A 22 23.90 8.01 13.00
N ARG A 23 25.10 7.48 12.81
CA ARG A 23 25.31 6.03 12.61
C ARG A 23 24.83 5.17 13.79
N ALA A 24 24.98 5.65 15.02
CA ALA A 24 24.55 4.92 16.21
C ALA A 24 23.03 4.84 16.27
N LYS A 25 22.37 5.97 16.05
CA LYS A 25 20.92 6.07 16.03
C LYS A 25 20.30 5.28 14.88
N VAL A 26 20.92 5.29 13.69
CA VAL A 26 20.49 4.43 12.56
C VAL A 26 20.51 2.96 12.95
N LYS A 27 21.58 2.48 13.59
CA LYS A 27 21.68 1.07 14.05
C LYS A 27 20.62 0.73 15.10
N GLU A 28 20.38 1.64 16.05
CA GLU A 28 19.32 1.48 17.06
C GLU A 28 17.96 1.33 16.40
N HIS A 29 17.61 2.25 15.49
CA HIS A 29 16.34 2.21 14.75
C HIS A 29 16.21 0.96 13.88
N GLN A 30 17.26 0.53 13.18
CA GLN A 30 17.25 -0.71 12.40
C GLN A 30 16.94 -1.92 13.28
N LYS A 31 17.59 -2.04 14.44
CA LYS A 31 17.34 -3.13 15.40
C LYS A 31 15.90 -3.10 15.92
N ALA A 32 15.42 -1.93 16.31
CA ALA A 32 14.04 -1.74 16.81
C ALA A 32 13.00 -2.07 15.73
N MET A 33 13.21 -1.59 14.49
CA MET A 33 12.30 -1.85 13.39
C MET A 33 12.31 -3.31 12.96
N LYS A 34 13.47 -3.98 12.93
CA LYS A 34 13.55 -5.41 12.66
C LYS A 34 12.69 -6.19 13.66
N SER A 35 12.89 -5.98 14.97
CA SER A 35 12.10 -6.63 16.01
C SER A 35 10.59 -6.32 15.90
N ARG A 36 10.25 -5.07 15.52
CA ARG A 36 8.85 -4.67 15.30
C ARG A 36 8.22 -5.39 14.13
N VAL A 37 8.91 -5.48 13.00
CA VAL A 37 8.46 -6.19 11.78
C VAL A 37 8.24 -7.67 12.08
N GLU A 38 9.22 -8.35 12.70
CA GLU A 38 9.10 -9.75 13.12
C GLU A 38 7.88 -9.98 14.03
N LYS A 39 7.65 -9.08 15.00
CA LYS A 39 6.50 -9.15 15.91
C LYS A 39 5.17 -8.98 15.17
N LEU A 40 5.09 -8.03 14.25
CA LEU A 40 3.87 -7.78 13.45
C LEU A 40 3.59 -8.91 12.46
N ALA A 41 4.62 -9.49 11.85
CA ALA A 41 4.46 -10.57 10.88
C ALA A 41 4.10 -11.92 11.54
N ARG A 42 4.46 -12.14 12.81
CA ARG A 42 4.30 -13.43 13.49
C ARG A 42 2.89 -14.04 13.38
N PRO A 43 1.78 -13.30 13.59
CA PRO A 43 0.43 -13.88 13.49
C PRO A 43 0.10 -14.38 12.08
N ALA A 44 0.70 -13.78 11.05
CA ALA A 44 0.41 -14.08 9.65
C ALA A 44 1.35 -15.12 9.01
N GLN A 45 2.36 -15.62 9.72
CA GLN A 45 3.39 -16.51 9.15
C GLN A 45 2.82 -17.75 8.44
N LYS A 46 1.74 -18.32 8.97
CA LYS A 46 1.14 -19.56 8.46
C LYS A 46 -0.03 -19.33 7.48
N LEU A 47 -0.38 -18.09 7.21
CA LEU A 47 -1.46 -17.74 6.29
C LEU A 47 -1.04 -17.96 4.83
N SER A 48 -2.02 -18.09 3.93
CA SER A 48 -1.80 -18.07 2.49
C SER A 48 -1.27 -16.70 2.00
N GLU A 49 -0.76 -16.62 0.77
CA GLU A 49 -0.26 -15.36 0.21
C GLU A 49 -1.33 -14.26 0.22
N SER A 50 -2.56 -14.57 -0.17
CA SER A 50 -3.69 -13.61 -0.18
C SER A 50 -4.08 -13.15 1.22
N GLU A 51 -4.10 -14.06 2.20
CA GLU A 51 -4.41 -13.71 3.58
C GLU A 51 -3.30 -12.88 4.22
N LYS A 52 -2.02 -13.15 3.90
CA LYS A 52 -0.89 -12.34 4.32
C LYS A 52 -0.97 -10.91 3.79
N GLU A 53 -1.26 -10.78 2.50
CA GLU A 53 -1.47 -9.49 1.85
C GLU A 53 -2.59 -8.71 2.53
N LYS A 54 -3.76 -9.34 2.69
CA LYS A 54 -4.91 -8.73 3.36
C LYS A 54 -4.57 -8.31 4.80
N TYR A 55 -3.88 -9.16 5.56
CA TYR A 55 -3.44 -8.84 6.91
C TYR A 55 -2.55 -7.59 6.96
N ILE A 56 -1.60 -7.45 6.01
CA ILE A 56 -0.73 -6.27 5.91
C ILE A 56 -1.54 -5.03 5.57
N HIS A 57 -2.43 -5.13 4.59
CA HIS A 57 -3.30 -4.03 4.16
C HIS A 57 -4.18 -3.54 5.32
N ASP A 58 -4.88 -4.45 5.98
CA ASP A 58 -5.77 -4.13 7.09
C ASP A 58 -5.01 -3.48 8.25
N PHE A 59 -3.83 -4.02 8.60
CA PHE A 59 -2.96 -3.40 9.60
C PHE A 59 -2.66 -1.93 9.27
N ILE A 60 -2.33 -1.61 8.01
CA ILE A 60 -2.07 -0.23 7.59
C ILE A 60 -3.34 0.62 7.71
N CYS A 61 -4.49 0.12 7.25
CA CYS A 61 -5.74 0.86 7.29
C CYS A 61 -6.20 1.18 8.71
N GLU A 62 -6.03 0.24 9.64
CA GLU A 62 -6.46 0.39 11.04
C GLU A 62 -5.48 1.20 11.89
N ASN A 63 -4.18 0.98 11.72
CA ASN A 63 -3.17 1.43 12.69
C ASN A 63 -2.34 2.62 12.24
N VAL A 64 -2.41 3.02 10.96
CA VAL A 64 -1.60 4.12 10.43
C VAL A 64 -2.50 5.31 10.08
N LYS A 65 -2.11 6.51 10.50
CA LYS A 65 -2.75 7.78 10.10
C LYS A 65 -1.89 8.47 9.04
N TYR A 66 -2.53 9.04 8.02
CA TYR A 66 -1.80 9.82 7.01
C TYR A 66 -1.24 11.11 7.63
N ASP A 67 0.07 11.30 7.51
CA ASP A 67 0.76 12.47 8.08
C ASP A 67 0.66 13.68 7.14
N LYS A 68 -0.29 14.56 7.44
CA LYS A 68 -0.47 15.82 6.69
C LYS A 68 0.70 16.79 6.88
N LEU A 69 1.48 16.66 7.95
CA LEU A 69 2.65 17.50 8.24
C LEU A 69 3.90 17.03 7.51
N LYS A 70 3.87 15.83 6.93
CA LYS A 70 4.95 15.22 6.14
C LYS A 70 6.30 15.28 6.87
N LYS A 71 6.30 14.88 8.12
CA LYS A 71 7.52 14.82 8.94
C LYS A 71 8.54 13.88 8.32
N PRO A 72 9.86 14.14 8.45
CA PRO A 72 10.89 13.31 7.81
C PRO A 72 10.77 11.82 8.10
N TYR A 73 10.44 11.43 9.33
CA TYR A 73 10.29 10.04 9.72
C TYR A 73 9.04 9.37 9.12
N SER A 74 8.04 10.14 8.67
CA SER A 74 6.82 9.62 8.04
C SER A 74 7.07 9.09 6.63
N HIS A 75 8.23 9.42 6.03
CA HIS A 75 8.71 8.88 4.76
C HIS A 75 9.47 7.55 4.92
N GLU A 76 9.77 7.15 6.15
CA GLU A 76 10.48 5.92 6.46
C GLU A 76 9.59 4.95 7.24
N ILE A 77 9.97 3.66 7.30
CA ILE A 77 9.17 2.63 7.98
C ILE A 77 8.94 2.90 9.47
N ILE A 78 9.81 3.68 10.09
CA ILE A 78 9.66 4.09 11.49
C ILE A 78 8.40 4.93 11.72
N GLY A 79 7.95 5.68 10.71
CA GLY A 79 6.69 6.42 10.77
C GLY A 79 5.50 5.47 10.91
N PRO A 80 5.14 4.69 9.88
CA PRO A 80 3.97 3.82 9.93
C PRO A 80 4.10 2.66 10.94
N LEU A 81 5.25 2.01 11.06
CA LEU A 81 5.40 0.85 11.94
C LEU A 81 5.78 1.21 13.38
N GLY A 82 6.39 2.36 13.62
CA GLY A 82 6.84 2.79 14.94
C GLY A 82 5.93 3.84 15.59
N GLN A 83 5.48 4.83 14.81
CA GLN A 83 4.72 5.98 15.29
C GLN A 83 3.23 5.97 14.89
N GLY A 84 2.80 4.99 14.08
CA GLY A 84 1.44 4.92 13.57
C GLY A 84 1.06 6.07 12.63
N VAL A 85 2.04 6.72 12.00
CA VAL A 85 1.82 7.81 11.04
C VAL A 85 2.74 7.64 9.82
N GLY A 86 2.23 7.91 8.63
CA GLY A 86 3.02 7.80 7.40
C GLY A 86 2.49 8.63 6.26
N VAL A 87 3.35 8.97 5.32
CA VAL A 87 2.96 9.42 3.99
C VAL A 87 3.00 8.21 3.03
N CYS A 88 2.54 8.37 1.79
CA CYS A 88 2.48 7.28 0.81
C CYS A 88 3.81 6.51 0.68
N GLU A 89 4.95 7.22 0.64
CA GLU A 89 6.27 6.59 0.57
C GLU A 89 6.59 5.72 1.79
N GLY A 90 6.34 6.20 2.99
CA GLY A 90 6.56 5.44 4.23
C GLY A 90 5.62 4.24 4.35
N ILE A 91 4.36 4.41 3.94
CA ILE A 91 3.36 3.33 3.92
C ILE A 91 3.76 2.26 2.91
N ALA A 92 4.13 2.64 1.67
CA ALA A 92 4.57 1.67 0.67
C ALA A 92 5.85 0.91 1.09
N LYS A 93 6.79 1.58 1.77
CA LYS A 93 7.96 0.93 2.38
C LYS A 93 7.56 -0.03 3.50
N ALA A 94 6.58 0.32 4.33
CA ALA A 94 6.09 -0.54 5.40
C ALA A 94 5.40 -1.79 4.86
N VAL A 95 4.54 -1.65 3.85
CA VAL A 95 3.95 -2.78 3.12
C VAL A 95 5.04 -3.68 2.56
N LYS A 96 6.03 -3.11 1.85
CA LYS A 96 7.14 -3.86 1.26
C LYS A 96 7.90 -4.69 2.29
N VAL A 97 8.28 -4.10 3.42
CA VAL A 97 9.09 -4.81 4.42
C VAL A 97 8.29 -5.90 5.15
N LEU A 98 6.98 -5.70 5.36
CA LEU A 98 6.11 -6.74 5.92
C LEU A 98 5.87 -7.89 4.92
N CYS A 99 5.72 -7.57 3.64
CA CYS A 99 5.65 -8.58 2.58
C CYS A 99 6.93 -9.43 2.53
N ASP A 100 8.10 -8.78 2.58
CA ASP A 100 9.40 -9.48 2.58
C ASP A 100 9.53 -10.43 3.78
N GLU A 101 9.14 -9.98 4.97
CA GLU A 101 9.18 -10.80 6.19
C GLU A 101 8.23 -12.00 6.11
N LEU A 102 7.10 -11.85 5.42
CA LEU A 102 6.10 -12.90 5.23
C LEU A 102 6.32 -13.76 3.98
N GLY A 103 7.36 -13.46 3.19
CA GLY A 103 7.65 -14.19 1.95
C GLY A 103 6.70 -13.89 0.79
N VAL A 104 5.98 -12.77 0.83
CA VAL A 104 5.15 -12.27 -0.28
C VAL A 104 5.99 -11.37 -1.17
N TRP A 105 6.06 -11.68 -2.46
CA TRP A 105 6.80 -10.81 -3.38
C TRP A 105 6.10 -9.46 -3.53
N CYS A 106 6.86 -8.39 -3.35
CA CYS A 106 6.35 -7.03 -3.41
C CYS A 106 7.40 -6.08 -3.97
N MET A 107 6.98 -5.10 -4.75
CA MET A 107 7.81 -3.97 -5.16
C MET A 107 7.10 -2.63 -4.90
N ILE A 108 7.87 -1.56 -4.91
CA ILE A 108 7.35 -0.19 -4.79
C ILE A 108 7.23 0.41 -6.19
N ALA A 109 6.06 0.94 -6.51
CA ALA A 109 5.78 1.72 -7.70
C ALA A 109 5.70 3.22 -7.37
N ILE A 110 6.13 4.07 -8.30
CA ILE A 110 6.17 5.52 -8.14
C ILE A 110 5.39 6.17 -9.27
N CYS A 111 4.46 7.04 -8.92
CA CYS A 111 3.70 7.87 -9.83
C CYS A 111 4.36 9.25 -9.99
N GLY A 112 4.46 9.72 -11.23
CA GLY A 112 4.71 11.12 -11.52
C GLY A 112 3.43 11.97 -11.43
N ASN A 113 3.57 13.28 -11.51
CA ASN A 113 2.44 14.14 -11.80
C ASN A 113 2.14 14.10 -13.32
N ASN A 114 0.87 14.07 -13.67
CA ASN A 114 0.40 14.20 -15.05
C ASN A 114 -0.84 15.11 -15.07
N PRO A 115 -0.66 16.43 -15.30
CA PRO A 115 -1.76 17.38 -15.31
C PRO A 115 -2.86 17.06 -16.33
N ASP A 116 -2.50 16.48 -17.48
CA ASP A 116 -3.46 16.13 -18.56
C ASP A 116 -4.45 15.03 -18.11
N LYS A 117 -4.00 14.17 -17.19
CA LYS A 117 -4.84 13.16 -16.54
C LYS A 117 -5.41 13.60 -15.18
N GLY A 118 -5.21 14.85 -14.80
CA GLY A 118 -5.63 15.36 -13.50
C GLY A 118 -4.79 14.86 -12.31
N ILE A 119 -3.68 14.17 -12.57
CA ILE A 119 -2.77 13.65 -11.54
C ILE A 119 -1.86 14.78 -11.08
N LYS A 120 -2.17 15.38 -9.93
CA LYS A 120 -1.52 16.60 -9.43
C LYS A 120 -0.25 16.33 -8.63
N TYR A 121 -0.08 15.14 -8.07
CA TYR A 121 0.96 14.85 -7.07
C TYR A 121 1.71 13.57 -7.39
N ARG A 122 2.97 13.53 -7.00
CA ARG A 122 3.73 12.29 -6.92
C ARG A 122 3.11 11.39 -5.88
N HIS A 123 3.03 10.10 -6.19
CA HIS A 123 2.48 9.10 -5.32
C HIS A 123 3.31 7.82 -5.34
N THR A 124 3.19 7.00 -4.31
CA THR A 124 3.94 5.76 -4.15
C THR A 124 3.00 4.69 -3.61
N TRP A 125 2.98 3.53 -4.28
CA TRP A 125 2.18 2.37 -3.90
C TRP A 125 2.96 1.07 -4.12
N ASN A 126 2.32 -0.08 -4.07
CA ASN A 126 2.98 -1.37 -4.22
C ASN A 126 2.42 -2.16 -5.42
N ILE A 127 3.25 -3.04 -5.96
CA ILE A 127 2.83 -4.16 -6.79
C ILE A 127 3.20 -5.42 -6.03
N VAL A 128 2.26 -6.34 -5.88
CA VAL A 128 2.41 -7.62 -5.18
C VAL A 128 2.23 -8.78 -6.15
N ARG A 129 2.80 -9.94 -5.82
CA ARG A 129 2.54 -11.18 -6.54
C ARG A 129 1.80 -12.14 -5.62
N ILE A 130 0.59 -12.50 -6.02
CA ILE A 130 -0.28 -13.42 -5.30
C ILE A 130 -0.63 -14.59 -6.23
N ASN A 131 -0.36 -15.81 -5.80
CA ASN A 131 -0.61 -17.03 -6.57
C ASN A 131 -0.03 -16.98 -8.00
N GLY A 132 1.17 -16.40 -8.15
CA GLY A 132 1.89 -16.27 -9.41
C GLY A 132 1.46 -15.12 -10.32
N LYS A 133 0.44 -14.33 -9.98
CA LYS A 133 -0.06 -13.18 -10.73
C LYS A 133 0.27 -11.87 -10.01
N TYR A 134 0.37 -10.78 -10.77
CA TYR A 134 0.74 -9.46 -10.25
C TYR A 134 -0.49 -8.55 -10.13
N TYR A 135 -0.54 -7.78 -9.04
CA TYR A 135 -1.63 -6.86 -8.71
C TYR A 135 -1.09 -5.57 -8.13
N HIS A 136 -1.81 -4.48 -8.37
CA HIS A 136 -1.56 -3.22 -7.68
C HIS A 136 -2.26 -3.20 -6.32
N LEU A 137 -1.54 -2.73 -5.30
CA LEU A 137 -2.01 -2.55 -3.94
C LEU A 137 -1.67 -1.13 -3.47
N ASP A 138 -2.67 -0.28 -3.27
CA ASP A 138 -2.48 1.05 -2.69
C ASP A 138 -3.16 1.18 -1.32
N ALA A 139 -2.47 0.71 -0.30
CA ALA A 139 -2.92 0.81 1.07
C ALA A 139 -3.03 2.27 1.58
N THR A 140 -2.40 3.26 0.90
CA THR A 140 -2.54 4.67 1.27
C THR A 140 -3.89 5.23 0.86
N PHE A 141 -4.35 4.93 -0.35
CA PHE A 141 -5.65 5.38 -0.82
C PHE A 141 -6.76 4.68 -0.03
N ASP A 142 -6.69 3.38 0.16
CA ASP A 142 -7.66 2.63 0.95
C ASP A 142 -7.69 3.10 2.42
N ASN A 143 -6.55 3.36 3.05
CA ASN A 143 -6.47 3.98 4.37
C ASN A 143 -7.19 5.33 4.43
N THR A 144 -7.00 6.17 3.42
CA THR A 144 -7.64 7.48 3.35
C THR A 144 -9.17 7.37 3.14
N LEU A 145 -9.62 6.42 2.33
CA LEU A 145 -11.03 6.14 2.10
C LEU A 145 -11.71 5.55 3.34
N THR A 146 -11.08 4.59 4.01
CA THR A 146 -11.54 3.98 5.26
C THR A 146 -11.87 5.06 6.30
N ARG A 147 -10.98 6.04 6.48
CA ARG A 147 -11.17 7.11 7.48
C ARG A 147 -12.19 8.19 7.10
N LYS A 148 -12.65 8.21 5.87
CA LYS A 148 -13.70 9.14 5.40
C LYS A 148 -15.10 8.53 5.48
N CYS A 149 -15.21 7.24 5.72
CA CYS A 149 -16.50 6.57 5.80
C CYS A 149 -17.20 6.97 7.10
N ALA A 150 -18.38 7.59 6.99
CA ALA A 150 -19.15 8.08 8.15
C ALA A 150 -19.95 6.97 8.85
N ILE A 151 -20.08 5.81 8.24
CA ILE A 151 -20.90 4.70 8.71
C ILE A 151 -20.01 3.51 9.03
N GLY A 152 -19.54 3.47 10.29
CA GLY A 152 -18.65 2.42 10.77
C GLY A 152 -17.22 2.55 10.25
N GLU A 153 -16.26 2.03 10.97
CA GLU A 153 -14.85 1.98 10.56
C GLU A 153 -14.58 0.77 9.65
N GLU A 154 -15.39 0.60 8.60
CA GLU A 154 -15.22 -0.50 7.67
C GLU A 154 -14.03 -0.24 6.75
N ILE A 155 -13.09 -1.19 6.71
CA ILE A 155 -11.92 -1.10 5.84
C ILE A 155 -12.35 -1.09 4.38
N ARG A 156 -11.82 -0.13 3.61
CA ARG A 156 -12.04 -0.02 2.18
C ARG A 156 -10.97 -0.80 1.41
N TYR A 157 -11.37 -1.41 0.30
CA TYR A 157 -10.52 -2.23 -0.56
C TYR A 157 -10.65 -1.80 -2.03
N ASP A 158 -10.83 -0.50 -2.26
CA ASP A 158 -11.02 0.06 -3.61
C ASP A 158 -9.74 -0.01 -4.45
N TYR A 159 -8.58 -0.04 -3.79
CA TYR A 159 -7.26 -0.12 -4.40
C TYR A 159 -6.50 -1.40 -4.02
N PHE A 160 -7.24 -2.45 -3.69
CA PHE A 160 -6.72 -3.76 -3.33
C PHE A 160 -6.82 -4.73 -4.51
N ASN A 161 -5.67 -5.23 -4.99
CA ASN A 161 -5.58 -6.19 -6.11
C ASN A 161 -6.17 -5.68 -7.43
N LEU A 162 -5.80 -4.45 -7.82
CA LEU A 162 -6.20 -3.87 -9.09
C LEU A 162 -5.32 -4.32 -10.26
N GLU A 163 -5.93 -4.43 -11.44
CA GLU A 163 -5.24 -4.55 -12.72
C GLU A 163 -4.73 -3.19 -13.25
N ASP A 164 -3.78 -3.20 -14.19
CA ASP A 164 -3.23 -2.01 -14.85
C ASP A 164 -4.33 -1.07 -15.35
N LYS A 165 -5.35 -1.61 -16.05
CA LYS A 165 -6.45 -0.83 -16.61
C LYS A 165 -7.23 -0.05 -15.55
N SER A 166 -7.36 -0.60 -14.36
CA SER A 166 -8.13 0.01 -13.26
C SER A 166 -7.32 1.05 -12.53
N ILE A 167 -6.07 0.75 -12.15
CA ILE A 167 -5.22 1.66 -11.39
C ILE A 167 -4.76 2.86 -12.22
N PHE A 168 -4.46 2.68 -13.51
CA PHE A 168 -3.94 3.75 -14.37
C PHE A 168 -4.98 4.78 -14.80
N ARG A 169 -6.19 4.74 -14.23
CA ARG A 169 -7.16 5.84 -14.37
C ARG A 169 -6.76 7.07 -13.55
N ASP A 170 -6.09 6.86 -12.43
CA ASP A 170 -5.67 7.93 -11.50
C ASP A 170 -4.23 7.79 -11.00
N HIS A 171 -3.53 6.72 -11.40
CA HIS A 171 -2.10 6.51 -11.16
C HIS A 171 -1.39 6.39 -12.51
N GLU A 172 -0.25 7.07 -12.65
CA GLU A 172 0.60 6.93 -13.82
C GLU A 172 2.03 6.63 -13.39
N PRO A 173 2.54 5.42 -13.66
CA PRO A 173 3.88 5.07 -13.24
C PRO A 173 4.91 5.98 -13.89
N LEU A 174 5.85 6.51 -13.10
CA LEU A 174 6.98 7.32 -13.58
C LEU A 174 7.90 6.47 -14.46
N ILE A 175 8.04 5.20 -14.09
CA ILE A 175 8.75 4.18 -14.86
C ILE A 175 7.78 3.01 -15.00
N ALA A 176 7.50 2.61 -16.24
CA ALA A 176 6.62 1.47 -16.51
C ALA A 176 7.15 0.20 -15.82
N PRO A 177 6.36 -0.45 -14.96
CA PRO A 177 6.77 -1.70 -14.33
C PRO A 177 7.03 -2.77 -15.39
N ALA A 178 8.07 -3.58 -15.17
CA ALA A 178 8.36 -4.73 -16.05
C ALA A 178 7.25 -5.78 -15.98
N MET A 179 6.56 -5.87 -14.84
CA MET A 179 5.44 -6.77 -14.60
C MET A 179 4.14 -6.13 -15.06
N LYS A 180 3.28 -6.94 -15.67
CA LYS A 180 1.93 -6.54 -16.10
C LYS A 180 0.92 -7.10 -15.11
N CYS A 181 0.05 -6.24 -14.60
CA CYS A 181 -1.09 -6.61 -13.76
C CYS A 181 -2.34 -6.70 -14.66
N THR A 182 -2.52 -7.86 -15.27
CA THR A 182 -3.57 -8.07 -16.30
C THR A 182 -4.80 -8.79 -15.77
N ASP A 183 -4.73 -9.30 -14.54
CA ASP A 183 -5.79 -10.08 -13.93
C ASP A 183 -6.53 -9.23 -12.89
N GLY A 184 -7.84 -9.16 -13.03
CA GLY A 184 -8.71 -8.45 -12.08
C GLY A 184 -9.56 -9.40 -11.22
N ASP A 185 -9.27 -10.70 -11.23
CA ASP A 185 -10.13 -11.70 -10.55
C ASP A 185 -9.98 -11.65 -9.04
N HIS A 186 -8.81 -11.27 -8.52
CA HIS A 186 -8.55 -11.07 -7.08
C HIS A 186 -8.89 -9.67 -6.56
N PHE A 187 -9.55 -8.82 -7.36
CA PHE A 187 -10.10 -7.58 -6.84
C PHE A 187 -11.12 -7.88 -5.75
N TYR A 188 -10.90 -7.32 -4.55
CA TYR A 188 -11.63 -7.68 -3.33
C TYR A 188 -13.16 -7.71 -3.50
N TYR A 189 -13.76 -6.65 -4.02
CA TYR A 189 -15.21 -6.58 -4.17
C TYR A 189 -15.75 -7.58 -5.22
N LYS A 190 -14.93 -7.97 -6.17
CA LYS A 190 -15.30 -9.01 -7.16
C LYS A 190 -15.31 -10.39 -6.53
N GLU A 191 -14.26 -10.74 -5.77
CA GLU A 191 -14.21 -12.00 -4.99
C GLU A 191 -15.36 -12.12 -4.00
N LYS A 192 -15.71 -11.02 -3.32
CA LYS A 192 -16.82 -10.96 -2.36
C LYS A 192 -18.19 -10.85 -3.02
N LYS A 193 -18.27 -10.84 -4.36
CA LYS A 193 -19.51 -10.64 -5.13
C LYS A 193 -20.24 -9.35 -4.74
N LEU A 194 -19.47 -8.30 -4.47
CA LEU A 194 -19.93 -6.95 -4.12
C LEU A 194 -19.64 -5.93 -5.23
N SER A 195 -19.17 -6.38 -6.39
CA SER A 195 -18.95 -5.55 -7.58
C SER A 195 -20.10 -5.75 -8.55
N PHE A 196 -20.86 -4.68 -8.81
CA PHE A 196 -22.04 -4.70 -9.62
C PHE A 196 -21.92 -3.75 -10.82
N THR A 197 -22.44 -4.15 -11.98
CA THR A 197 -22.46 -3.32 -13.19
C THR A 197 -23.81 -2.66 -13.42
N LYS A 198 -24.87 -3.12 -12.71
CA LYS A 198 -26.23 -2.62 -12.84
C LYS A 198 -26.79 -2.25 -11.47
N THR A 199 -27.47 -1.10 -11.41
CA THR A 199 -28.10 -0.60 -10.19
C THR A 199 -29.13 -1.57 -9.61
N GLU A 200 -29.84 -2.30 -10.45
CA GLU A 200 -30.82 -3.31 -10.03
C GLU A 200 -30.19 -4.45 -9.23
N GLU A 201 -28.95 -4.84 -9.57
CA GLU A 201 -28.21 -5.88 -8.84
C GLU A 201 -27.81 -5.40 -7.44
N VAL A 202 -27.46 -4.10 -7.30
CA VAL A 202 -27.19 -3.48 -6.00
C VAL A 202 -28.43 -3.54 -5.11
N TYR A 203 -29.60 -3.14 -5.62
CA TYR A 203 -30.86 -3.21 -4.87
C TYR A 203 -31.21 -4.64 -4.45
N LYS A 204 -31.10 -5.61 -5.34
CA LYS A 204 -31.34 -7.01 -4.99
C LYS A 204 -30.43 -7.49 -3.87
N ARG A 205 -29.15 -7.12 -3.91
CA ARG A 205 -28.18 -7.50 -2.85
C ARG A 205 -28.51 -6.82 -1.52
N ALA A 206 -28.83 -5.52 -1.55
CA ALA A 206 -29.23 -4.78 -0.37
C ALA A 206 -30.48 -5.37 0.30
N CYS A 207 -31.50 -5.72 -0.49
CA CYS A 207 -32.71 -6.38 0.02
C CYS A 207 -32.41 -7.72 0.69
N LEU A 208 -31.51 -8.54 0.08
CA LEU A 208 -31.12 -9.84 0.66
C LEU A 208 -30.40 -9.69 2.00
N LEU A 209 -29.53 -8.70 2.14
CA LEU A 209 -28.84 -8.42 3.41
C LEU A 209 -29.83 -7.96 4.48
N TYR A 210 -30.74 -7.06 4.13
CA TYR A 210 -31.73 -6.56 5.07
C TYR A 210 -32.70 -7.65 5.57
N THR A 211 -33.07 -8.59 4.70
CA THR A 211 -33.97 -9.69 5.07
C THR A 211 -33.28 -10.80 5.87
N SER A 212 -31.96 -11.01 5.71
CA SER A 212 -31.22 -11.97 6.51
C SER A 212 -31.03 -11.50 7.95
N ASP A 213 -30.72 -10.21 8.14
CA ASP A 213 -30.55 -9.63 9.49
C ASP A 213 -31.89 -9.60 10.27
N ALA A 214 -33.02 -9.47 9.57
CA ALA A 214 -34.34 -9.50 10.18
C ALA A 214 -34.84 -10.93 10.54
N ALA A 215 -34.16 -11.97 10.07
CA ALA A 215 -34.48 -13.37 10.37
C ALA A 215 -33.72 -13.94 11.58
N ASP A 216 -32.70 -13.22 12.05
CA ASP A 216 -31.84 -13.62 13.19
C ASP A 216 -32.23 -12.86 14.48
N GLU A 217 -33.27 -12.03 14.48
CA GLU A 217 -33.95 -11.45 15.66
C GLU A 217 -35.25 -12.25 16.01
#